data_67d28bcb96f6060444da212e54cb1bbf
#
_entry.id   67d28bcb96f6060444da212e54cb1bbf
#
_cell.length_a   1.000
_cell.length_b   1.000
_cell.length_c   1.000
_cell.angle_alpha   90.00
_cell.angle_beta   90.00
_cell.angle_gamma   90.00
#
_symmetry.space_group_name_H-M   'P 1'
#
loop_
_entity.id
_entity.type
_entity.pdbx_description
1 polymer ?
#
loop_
_entity_poly.entity_id
_entity_poly.type
_entity_poly.pdbx_seq_one_letter_code
_entity_poly.pdbx_strand_id
1 'polypeptide(L)'
;LDDAAWAAAPLHEAFVQYLPLDRQPVPAGYRTTLQLVIEEHALVVGIRAWDPRPEEIRAPLMRRDKVERDQDFVSVLIDPMGTRRAAQFVRVSAAGVVADGMFLPGAEKEEDFAPDCELDAAVQRLPDGYSVELRLPLMSLRYPYEGGAPWRIMATRSIPAPERAQLQRSLIRSHAAGNGPLVEREVVRAMMLLRIATLAKGFSG
;
A
#
# COMPACT_ATOMS: atom_id res chain seq x y z
N LEU A 1 -8.50 14.68 3.22
CA LEU A 1 -8.31 14.30 4.64
C LEU A 1 -8.50 15.51 5.58
N ASP A 2 -9.45 16.39 5.27
CA ASP A 2 -9.66 17.64 6.04
C ASP A 2 -10.86 17.57 6.98
N ASP A 3 -11.56 16.44 7.02
CA ASP A 3 -12.73 16.24 7.88
C ASP A 3 -12.37 16.05 9.34
N ALA A 4 -13.27 16.46 10.23
CA ALA A 4 -13.10 16.33 11.68
C ALA A 4 -12.88 14.87 12.14
N ALA A 5 -13.37 13.88 11.38
CA ALA A 5 -13.16 12.46 11.65
C ALA A 5 -11.66 12.09 11.58
N TRP A 6 -10.92 12.66 10.64
CA TRP A 6 -9.48 12.43 10.53
C TRP A 6 -8.68 13.05 11.66
N ALA A 7 -9.12 14.20 12.18
CA ALA A 7 -8.45 14.85 13.30
C ALA A 7 -8.48 14.01 14.59
N ALA A 8 -9.48 13.15 14.76
CA ALA A 8 -9.64 12.27 15.91
C ALA A 8 -9.00 10.88 15.69
N ALA A 9 -8.74 10.49 14.44
CA ALA A 9 -8.20 9.17 14.11
C ALA A 9 -6.70 9.06 14.43
N PRO A 10 -6.25 7.96 15.05
CA PRO A 10 -4.82 7.74 15.31
C PRO A 10 -3.99 7.82 14.03
N LEU A 11 -2.89 8.57 14.10
CA LEU A 11 -1.94 8.70 13.01
C LEU A 11 -0.86 7.63 13.10
N HIS A 12 -0.70 6.85 12.03
CA HIS A 12 0.33 5.84 11.89
C HIS A 12 1.34 6.28 10.83
N GLU A 13 2.61 6.38 11.21
CA GLU A 13 3.68 6.87 10.33
C GLU A 13 4.99 6.06 10.41
N ALA A 14 4.97 4.96 11.16
CA ALA A 14 6.14 4.09 11.32
C ALA A 14 6.39 3.23 10.06
N PHE A 15 6.43 3.85 8.88
CA PHE A 15 6.79 3.18 7.64
C PHE A 15 8.30 2.92 7.61
N VAL A 16 8.66 1.76 7.09
CA VAL A 16 10.05 1.37 6.81
C VAL A 16 10.17 0.92 5.37
N GLN A 17 11.34 1.01 4.80
CA GLN A 17 11.60 0.42 3.49
C GLN A 17 11.46 -1.11 3.58
N TYR A 18 10.86 -1.69 2.54
CA TYR A 18 10.83 -3.12 2.33
C TYR A 18 11.74 -3.53 1.20
N LEU A 19 11.82 -2.69 0.18
CA LEU A 19 12.71 -2.82 -0.97
C LEU A 19 13.26 -1.44 -1.32
N PRO A 20 14.48 -1.31 -1.76
CA PRO A 20 15.50 -2.35 -1.97
C PRO A 20 16.18 -2.83 -0.68
N LEU A 21 16.05 -2.10 0.42
CA LEU A 21 16.75 -2.34 1.68
C LEU A 21 15.73 -2.59 2.79
N ASP A 22 15.58 -3.85 3.18
CA ASP A 22 14.63 -4.23 4.22
C ASP A 22 14.88 -3.50 5.55
N ARG A 23 13.79 -2.97 6.13
CA ARG A 23 13.75 -2.29 7.43
C ARG A 23 14.59 -1.03 7.58
N GLN A 24 15.07 -0.46 6.48
CA GLN A 24 15.75 0.82 6.54
C GLN A 24 14.76 1.97 6.75
N PRO A 25 15.22 3.10 7.31
CA PRO A 25 14.38 4.30 7.38
C PRO A 25 13.90 4.73 6.00
N VAL A 26 12.69 5.29 5.97
CA VAL A 26 12.17 5.93 4.77
C VAL A 26 13.08 7.09 4.36
N PRO A 27 13.46 7.22 3.07
CA PRO A 27 14.26 8.35 2.62
C PRO A 27 13.60 9.70 2.95
N ALA A 28 14.43 10.69 3.23
CA ALA A 28 13.95 12.03 3.56
C ALA A 28 13.02 12.59 2.47
N GLY A 29 11.90 13.18 2.88
CA GLY A 29 10.88 13.74 2.00
C GLY A 29 9.80 12.77 1.54
N TYR A 30 9.98 11.45 1.69
CA TYR A 30 8.97 10.44 1.31
C TYR A 30 8.10 9.98 2.47
N ARG A 31 7.89 10.85 3.46
CA ARG A 31 6.99 10.55 4.59
C ARG A 31 5.65 10.03 4.08
N THR A 32 5.10 9.05 4.78
CA THR A 32 3.77 8.51 4.51
C THR A 32 3.04 8.32 5.83
N THR A 33 1.77 8.67 5.86
CA THR A 33 0.92 8.45 7.03
C THR A 33 -0.33 7.66 6.64
N LEU A 34 -0.83 6.90 7.59
CA LEU A 34 -2.07 6.15 7.48
C LEU A 34 -2.94 6.48 8.68
N GLN A 35 -4.22 6.70 8.41
CA GLN A 35 -5.28 6.81 9.41
C GLN A 35 -6.41 5.85 9.04
N LEU A 36 -7.09 5.33 10.05
CA LEU A 36 -8.17 4.38 9.91
C LEU A 36 -9.35 4.86 10.75
N VAL A 37 -10.52 4.88 10.14
CA VAL A 37 -11.80 5.18 10.79
C VAL A 37 -12.74 4.01 10.53
N ILE A 38 -13.37 3.50 11.57
CA ILE A 38 -14.42 2.49 11.46
C ILE A 38 -15.76 3.21 11.61
N GLU A 39 -16.53 3.20 10.56
CA GLU A 39 -17.92 3.62 10.55
C GLU A 39 -18.83 2.41 10.83
N GLU A 40 -20.14 2.65 11.01
CA GLU A 40 -21.10 1.59 11.26
C GLU A 40 -21.07 0.47 10.20
N HIS A 41 -20.87 0.85 8.93
CA HIS A 41 -20.93 -0.09 7.80
C HIS A 41 -19.69 -0.06 6.90
N ALA A 42 -18.64 0.65 7.27
CA ALA A 42 -17.44 0.77 6.44
C ALA A 42 -16.14 0.92 7.25
N LEU A 43 -15.06 0.43 6.69
CA LEU A 43 -13.71 0.83 7.04
C LEU A 43 -13.30 1.96 6.09
N VAL A 44 -12.94 3.11 6.65
CA VAL A 44 -12.41 4.25 5.90
C VAL A 44 -10.92 4.37 6.17
N VAL A 45 -10.15 4.48 5.09
CA VAL A 45 -8.68 4.50 5.13
C VAL A 45 -8.20 5.79 4.49
N GLY A 46 -7.47 6.59 5.25
CA GLY A 46 -6.82 7.80 4.76
C GLY A 46 -5.31 7.61 4.68
N ILE A 47 -4.71 7.89 3.53
CA ILE A 47 -3.26 7.85 3.32
C ILE A 47 -2.79 9.19 2.78
N ARG A 48 -1.79 9.79 3.43
CA ARG A 48 -1.07 10.96 2.95
C ARG A 48 0.34 10.56 2.58
N ALA A 49 0.73 10.81 1.35
CA ALA A 49 2.02 10.46 0.78
C ALA A 49 2.75 11.72 0.34
N TRP A 50 3.80 12.14 1.09
CA TRP A 50 4.66 13.25 0.71
C TRP A 50 5.69 12.81 -0.31
N ASP A 51 6.02 13.70 -1.22
CA ASP A 51 7.03 13.48 -2.23
C ASP A 51 7.85 14.75 -2.45
N PRO A 52 9.18 14.70 -2.38
CA PRO A 52 10.03 15.88 -2.57
C PRO A 52 10.08 16.33 -4.05
N ARG A 53 9.54 15.51 -4.98
CA ARG A 53 9.48 15.78 -6.41
C ARG A 53 8.11 15.36 -6.97
N PRO A 54 7.04 16.07 -6.57
CA PRO A 54 5.68 15.68 -6.91
C PRO A 54 5.40 15.71 -8.43
N GLU A 55 6.20 16.43 -9.19
CA GLU A 55 6.18 16.47 -10.66
C GLU A 55 6.68 15.17 -11.30
N GLU A 56 7.50 14.38 -10.59
CA GLU A 56 8.02 13.09 -11.06
C GLU A 56 7.09 11.92 -10.71
N ILE A 57 6.02 12.14 -9.95
CA ILE A 57 5.06 11.09 -9.59
C ILE A 57 4.47 10.47 -10.86
N ARG A 58 4.78 9.20 -11.06
CA ARG A 58 4.38 8.44 -12.24
C ARG A 58 3.08 7.69 -12.00
N ALA A 59 1.99 8.22 -12.50
CA ALA A 59 0.67 7.61 -12.37
C ALA A 59 -0.15 7.82 -13.65
N PRO A 60 0.10 7.04 -14.72
CA PRO A 60 -0.69 7.10 -15.93
C PRO A 60 -2.13 6.65 -15.67
N LEU A 61 -3.07 7.22 -16.42
CA LEU A 61 -4.45 6.73 -16.43
C LEU A 61 -4.49 5.37 -17.13
N MET A 62 -4.93 4.36 -16.41
CA MET A 62 -5.02 2.99 -16.87
C MET A 62 -6.43 2.43 -16.62
N ARG A 63 -6.72 1.25 -17.16
CA ARG A 63 -7.92 0.52 -16.78
C ARG A 63 -7.79 -0.02 -15.35
N ARG A 64 -8.92 -0.32 -14.69
CA ARG A 64 -8.95 -1.05 -13.41
C ARG A 64 -8.03 -2.28 -13.49
N ASP A 65 -7.40 -2.64 -12.40
CA ASP A 65 -6.46 -3.76 -12.23
C ASP A 65 -5.15 -3.65 -13.03
N LYS A 66 -4.88 -2.48 -13.63
CA LYS A 66 -3.66 -2.20 -14.38
C LYS A 66 -2.76 -1.19 -13.68
N VAL A 67 -2.70 -1.27 -12.35
CA VAL A 67 -1.74 -0.50 -11.56
C VAL A 67 -0.45 -1.30 -11.43
N GLU A 68 0.48 -1.00 -12.31
CA GLU A 68 1.76 -1.70 -12.42
C GLU A 68 2.77 -1.20 -11.37
N ARG A 69 3.78 -2.03 -11.11
CA ARG A 69 4.79 -1.76 -10.07
C ARG A 69 5.76 -0.64 -10.41
N ASP A 70 5.74 -0.17 -11.63
CA ASP A 70 6.52 0.98 -12.11
C ASP A 70 5.76 2.30 -12.00
N GLN A 71 4.66 2.32 -11.25
CA GLN A 71 3.82 3.49 -10.96
C GLN A 71 3.86 3.85 -9.48
N ASP A 72 3.57 5.11 -9.19
CA ASP A 72 3.32 5.58 -7.82
C ASP A 72 1.92 5.15 -7.37
N PHE A 73 1.86 4.36 -6.34
CA PHE A 73 0.62 3.91 -5.76
C PHE A 73 0.75 3.65 -4.25
N VAL A 74 -0.37 3.54 -3.60
CA VAL A 74 -0.49 2.96 -2.26
C VAL A 74 -1.32 1.69 -2.33
N SER A 75 -1.04 0.73 -1.46
CA SER A 75 -1.89 -0.45 -1.27
C SER A 75 -2.20 -0.65 0.19
N VAL A 76 -3.41 -1.10 0.46
CA VAL A 76 -3.85 -1.55 1.78
C VAL A 76 -4.20 -3.03 1.67
N LEU A 77 -3.61 -3.83 2.53
CA LEU A 77 -3.88 -5.26 2.65
C LEU A 77 -4.60 -5.50 3.97
N ILE A 78 -5.71 -6.18 3.93
CA ILE A 78 -6.58 -6.42 5.07
C ILE A 78 -6.79 -7.91 5.22
N ASP A 79 -6.38 -8.47 6.37
CA ASP A 79 -6.70 -9.83 6.81
C ASP A 79 -7.72 -9.76 7.95
N PRO A 80 -9.01 -9.77 7.65
CA PRO A 80 -10.06 -9.65 8.66
C PRO A 80 -10.25 -10.94 9.45
N MET A 81 -9.68 -12.05 9.00
CA MET A 81 -9.67 -13.33 9.71
C MET A 81 -8.50 -13.44 10.70
N GLY A 82 -7.49 -12.57 10.60
CA GLY A 82 -6.30 -12.60 11.44
C GLY A 82 -5.39 -13.82 11.24
N THR A 83 -5.58 -14.57 10.16
CA THR A 83 -4.93 -15.88 9.93
C THR A 83 -3.53 -15.78 9.33
N ARG A 84 -3.20 -14.66 8.70
CA ARG A 84 -1.95 -14.44 7.92
C ARG A 84 -1.81 -15.33 6.69
N ARG A 85 -2.89 -15.98 6.27
CA ARG A 85 -2.88 -16.91 5.11
C ARG A 85 -3.33 -16.23 3.82
N ALA A 86 -4.17 -15.21 3.95
CA ALA A 86 -4.68 -14.44 2.84
C ALA A 86 -5.05 -13.05 3.33
N ALA A 87 -4.99 -12.06 2.45
CA ALA A 87 -5.50 -10.72 2.69
C ALA A 87 -6.25 -10.22 1.46
N GLN A 88 -7.33 -9.49 1.65
CA GLN A 88 -7.88 -8.65 0.59
C GLN A 88 -6.94 -7.47 0.41
N PHE A 89 -6.65 -7.09 -0.82
CA PHE A 89 -5.86 -5.90 -1.08
C PHE A 89 -6.62 -4.93 -1.97
N VAL A 90 -6.38 -3.66 -1.72
CA VAL A 90 -6.77 -2.55 -2.59
C VAL A 90 -5.54 -1.73 -2.87
N ARG A 91 -5.26 -1.48 -4.14
CA ARG A 91 -4.18 -0.66 -4.65
C ARG A 91 -4.76 0.54 -5.37
N VAL A 92 -4.28 1.73 -5.07
CA VAL A 92 -4.73 2.96 -5.73
C VAL A 92 -3.52 3.74 -6.22
N SER A 93 -3.47 3.99 -7.52
CA SER A 93 -2.41 4.83 -8.10
C SER A 93 -2.61 6.30 -7.72
N ALA A 94 -1.56 7.09 -7.80
CA ALA A 94 -1.65 8.53 -7.58
C ALA A 94 -2.50 9.28 -8.64
N ALA A 95 -3.03 8.57 -9.65
CA ALA A 95 -4.03 9.05 -10.60
C ALA A 95 -5.45 8.57 -10.30
N GLY A 96 -5.66 7.79 -9.21
CA GLY A 96 -6.97 7.28 -8.82
C GLY A 96 -7.39 5.98 -9.52
N VAL A 97 -6.48 5.33 -10.25
CA VAL A 97 -6.75 3.99 -10.80
C VAL A 97 -6.73 2.97 -9.68
N VAL A 98 -7.78 2.19 -9.58
CA VAL A 98 -7.94 1.13 -8.58
C VAL A 98 -7.54 -0.21 -9.17
N ALA A 99 -6.87 -1.03 -8.36
CA ALA A 99 -6.69 -2.45 -8.56
C ALA A 99 -6.93 -3.16 -7.22
N ASP A 100 -7.65 -4.24 -7.23
CA ASP A 100 -8.01 -4.96 -6.02
C ASP A 100 -8.04 -6.48 -6.24
N GLY A 101 -8.17 -7.23 -5.16
CA GLY A 101 -8.15 -8.69 -5.22
C GLY A 101 -7.70 -9.34 -3.91
N MET A 102 -7.12 -10.52 -4.07
CA MET A 102 -6.60 -11.31 -2.95
C MET A 102 -5.08 -11.42 -3.00
N PHE A 103 -4.45 -11.26 -1.86
CA PHE A 103 -3.03 -11.53 -1.65
C PHE A 103 -2.86 -12.85 -0.91
N LEU A 104 -2.13 -13.79 -1.52
CA LEU A 104 -1.90 -15.16 -1.04
C LEU A 104 -0.39 -15.36 -0.83
N PRO A 105 0.13 -15.15 0.38
CA PRO A 105 1.56 -15.27 0.63
C PRO A 105 2.11 -16.65 0.30
N GLY A 106 3.19 -16.72 -0.48
CA GLY A 106 3.86 -17.96 -0.85
C GLY A 106 3.22 -18.73 -2.01
N ALA A 107 2.15 -18.21 -2.61
CA ALA A 107 1.62 -18.75 -3.86
C ALA A 107 2.55 -18.36 -5.04
N GLU A 108 2.51 -19.14 -6.12
CA GLU A 108 3.27 -18.82 -7.35
C GLU A 108 2.93 -17.42 -7.89
N LYS A 109 1.65 -17.05 -7.81
CA LYS A 109 1.15 -15.69 -8.01
C LYS A 109 0.55 -15.23 -6.70
N GLU A 110 1.25 -14.37 -5.99
CA GLU A 110 0.77 -13.86 -4.70
C GLU A 110 -0.41 -12.90 -4.83
N GLU A 111 -0.54 -12.20 -5.96
CA GLU A 111 -1.63 -11.26 -6.24
C GLU A 111 -2.61 -11.88 -7.25
N ASP A 112 -3.85 -12.10 -6.82
CA ASP A 112 -4.97 -12.54 -7.66
C ASP A 112 -5.96 -11.38 -7.80
N PHE A 113 -6.09 -10.84 -9.00
CA PHE A 113 -6.96 -9.71 -9.33
C PHE A 113 -8.37 -10.15 -9.80
N ALA A 114 -8.69 -11.44 -9.76
CA ALA A 114 -10.00 -11.92 -10.19
C ALA A 114 -11.13 -11.58 -9.21
N PRO A 115 -10.93 -11.58 -7.89
CA PRO A 115 -11.95 -11.13 -6.96
C PRO A 115 -12.06 -9.60 -6.92
N ASP A 116 -13.22 -9.07 -7.27
CA ASP A 116 -13.53 -7.64 -7.11
C ASP A 116 -14.05 -7.33 -5.70
N CYS A 117 -13.64 -6.19 -5.16
CA CYS A 117 -14.18 -5.60 -3.93
C CYS A 117 -15.04 -4.39 -4.29
N GLU A 118 -16.22 -4.30 -3.70
CA GLU A 118 -16.98 -3.05 -3.71
C GLU A 118 -16.25 -2.04 -2.82
N LEU A 119 -15.90 -0.90 -3.39
CA LEU A 119 -15.20 0.17 -2.68
C LEU A 119 -15.36 1.51 -3.40
N ASP A 120 -15.22 2.59 -2.64
CA ASP A 120 -15.03 3.92 -3.17
C ASP A 120 -13.57 4.36 -2.93
N ALA A 121 -12.99 5.04 -3.92
CA ALA A 121 -11.64 5.58 -3.83
C ALA A 121 -11.60 7.00 -4.35
N ALA A 122 -10.98 7.90 -3.59
CA ALA A 122 -10.71 9.27 -3.99
C ALA A 122 -9.23 9.57 -3.85
N VAL A 123 -8.67 10.28 -4.82
CA VAL A 123 -7.27 10.72 -4.83
C VAL A 123 -7.20 12.21 -5.08
N GLN A 124 -6.40 12.90 -4.29
CA GLN A 124 -6.09 14.30 -4.49
C GLN A 124 -4.59 14.50 -4.69
N ARG A 125 -4.22 15.11 -5.81
CA ARG A 125 -2.84 15.58 -6.03
C ARG A 125 -2.62 16.87 -5.26
N LEU A 126 -1.50 16.96 -4.59
CA LEU A 126 -1.12 18.07 -3.73
C LEU A 126 0.25 18.61 -4.17
N PRO A 127 0.58 19.87 -3.84
CA PRO A 127 1.86 20.47 -4.24
C PRO A 127 3.09 19.73 -3.71
N ASP A 128 2.92 18.90 -2.68
CA ASP A 128 3.97 18.16 -1.98
C ASP A 128 3.69 16.65 -1.93
N GLY A 129 2.92 16.11 -2.90
CA GLY A 129 2.62 14.69 -3.01
C GLY A 129 1.17 14.38 -3.38
N TYR A 130 0.53 13.45 -2.69
CA TYR A 130 -0.88 13.10 -2.90
C TYR A 130 -1.52 12.53 -1.65
N SER A 131 -2.85 12.54 -1.60
CA SER A 131 -3.64 11.83 -0.61
C SER A 131 -4.58 10.84 -1.28
N VAL A 132 -4.88 9.78 -0.56
CA VAL A 132 -5.84 8.75 -0.96
C VAL A 132 -6.82 8.54 0.18
N GLU A 133 -8.09 8.47 -0.15
CA GLU A 133 -9.16 8.07 0.74
C GLU A 133 -9.88 6.88 0.14
N LEU A 134 -10.04 5.82 0.94
CA LEU A 134 -10.73 4.59 0.57
C LEU A 134 -11.90 4.39 1.52
N ARG A 135 -13.04 4.02 0.99
CA ARG A 135 -14.19 3.58 1.77
C ARG A 135 -14.53 2.14 1.37
N LEU A 136 -14.35 1.22 2.30
CA LEU A 136 -14.53 -0.21 2.12
C LEU A 136 -15.77 -0.65 2.91
N PRO A 137 -16.91 -0.95 2.27
CA PRO A 137 -18.06 -1.51 2.97
C PRO A 137 -17.66 -2.77 3.72
N LEU A 138 -18.06 -2.88 5.00
CA LEU A 138 -17.72 -4.05 5.82
C LEU A 138 -18.28 -5.34 5.24
N MET A 139 -19.38 -5.28 4.50
CA MET A 139 -19.97 -6.43 3.81
C MET A 139 -19.07 -6.97 2.69
N SER A 140 -18.16 -6.17 2.14
CA SER A 140 -17.18 -6.61 1.14
C SER A 140 -16.00 -7.34 1.77
N LEU A 141 -15.86 -7.29 3.10
CA LEU A 141 -14.79 -7.93 3.84
C LEU A 141 -15.30 -9.23 4.47
N ARG A 142 -14.57 -10.31 4.27
CA ARG A 142 -14.93 -11.62 4.86
C ARG A 142 -14.35 -11.72 6.27
N TYR A 143 -15.18 -11.54 7.29
CA TYR A 143 -14.80 -11.68 8.68
C TYR A 143 -15.85 -12.50 9.46
N PRO A 144 -15.45 -13.20 10.55
CA PRO A 144 -16.40 -13.93 11.37
C PRO A 144 -17.32 -12.96 12.09
N TYR A 145 -18.60 -13.29 12.14
CA TYR A 145 -19.63 -12.46 12.78
C TYR A 145 -19.38 -12.32 14.30
N GLU A 146 -18.95 -13.41 14.94
CA GLU A 146 -18.61 -13.43 16.36
C GLU A 146 -17.23 -14.04 16.62
N GLY A 147 -16.57 -13.61 17.69
CA GLY A 147 -15.38 -14.28 18.21
C GLY A 147 -14.13 -14.31 17.31
N GLY A 148 -14.06 -13.45 16.30
CA GLY A 148 -12.91 -13.43 15.39
C GLY A 148 -11.62 -12.88 16.02
N ALA A 149 -10.48 -13.30 15.47
CA ALA A 149 -9.19 -12.71 15.77
C ALA A 149 -9.16 -11.22 15.38
N PRO A 150 -8.28 -10.41 15.99
CA PRO A 150 -8.08 -9.04 15.58
C PRO A 150 -7.68 -8.94 14.10
N TRP A 151 -8.26 -7.98 13.39
CA TRP A 151 -7.92 -7.71 12.01
C TRP A 151 -6.45 -7.31 11.89
N ARG A 152 -5.84 -7.70 10.80
CA ARG A 152 -4.48 -7.29 10.46
C ARG A 152 -4.55 -6.40 9.23
N ILE A 153 -3.91 -5.24 9.34
CA ILE A 153 -3.83 -4.28 8.24
C ILE A 153 -2.36 -4.00 7.97
N MET A 154 -2.02 -3.97 6.69
CA MET A 154 -0.73 -3.56 6.20
C MET A 154 -0.93 -2.52 5.11
N ALA A 155 -0.21 -1.43 5.18
CA ALA A 155 -0.18 -0.45 4.10
C ALA A 155 1.20 -0.46 3.43
N THR A 156 1.22 -0.27 2.12
CA THR A 156 2.44 -0.15 1.33
C THR A 156 2.36 1.06 0.41
N ARG A 157 3.51 1.63 0.08
CA ARG A 157 3.64 2.65 -0.96
C ARG A 157 4.71 2.23 -1.96
N SER A 158 4.42 2.36 -3.24
CA SER A 158 5.40 2.23 -4.32
C SER A 158 5.87 3.61 -4.77
N ILE A 159 7.20 3.75 -4.91
CA ILE A 159 7.86 4.95 -5.42
C ILE A 159 8.82 4.50 -6.52
N PRO A 160 8.41 4.49 -7.79
CA PRO A 160 9.17 3.84 -8.86
C PRO A 160 10.36 4.63 -9.40
N ALA A 161 10.40 5.94 -9.22
CA ALA A 161 11.45 6.81 -9.74
C ALA A 161 12.15 7.55 -8.59
N PRO A 162 13.36 7.89 -8.66
CA PRO A 162 14.58 7.69 -9.42
C PRO A 162 15.50 6.58 -8.90
N GLU A 163 15.12 5.91 -7.81
CA GLU A 163 15.92 4.83 -7.19
C GLU A 163 16.12 3.66 -8.16
N ARG A 164 15.14 3.40 -9.03
CA ARG A 164 15.23 2.42 -10.11
C ARG A 164 16.40 2.70 -11.06
N ALA A 165 16.63 3.94 -11.42
CA ALA A 165 17.73 4.33 -12.30
C ALA A 165 19.09 4.19 -11.59
N GLN A 166 19.15 4.41 -10.28
CA GLN A 166 20.37 4.27 -9.50
C GLN A 166 20.73 2.80 -9.27
N LEU A 167 19.74 1.94 -9.03
CA LEU A 167 19.90 0.50 -8.90
C LEU A 167 20.23 -0.17 -10.23
N GLN A 168 19.59 0.25 -11.30
CA GLN A 168 19.93 -0.24 -12.63
C GLN A 168 21.37 0.13 -13.03
N ARG A 169 21.86 1.30 -12.67
CA ARG A 169 23.26 1.71 -12.83
C ARG A 169 24.21 0.90 -11.94
N SER A 170 23.79 0.57 -10.71
CA SER A 170 24.54 -0.28 -9.79
C SER A 170 24.64 -1.72 -10.30
N LEU A 171 23.56 -2.28 -10.83
CA LEU A 171 23.52 -3.60 -11.44
C LEU A 171 24.40 -3.69 -12.71
N ILE A 172 24.36 -2.67 -13.56
CA ILE A 172 25.21 -2.58 -14.74
C ILE A 172 26.69 -2.52 -14.35
N ARG A 173 27.03 -1.78 -13.28
CA ARG A 173 28.42 -1.71 -12.78
C ARG A 173 28.87 -3.04 -12.17
N SER A 174 28.02 -3.76 -11.44
CA SER A 174 28.36 -5.07 -10.87
C SER A 174 28.52 -6.14 -11.95
N HIS A 175 27.74 -6.08 -13.02
CA HIS A 175 27.88 -6.95 -14.20
C HIS A 175 29.21 -6.69 -14.95
N ALA A 176 29.55 -5.41 -15.11
CA ALA A 176 30.82 -5.00 -15.73
C ALA A 176 32.04 -5.37 -14.88
N ALA A 177 31.88 -5.56 -13.56
CA ALA A 177 32.96 -6.00 -12.65
C ALA A 177 33.09 -7.51 -12.52
N GLY A 178 32.37 -8.32 -13.33
CA GLY A 178 32.52 -9.78 -13.36
C GLY A 178 32.01 -10.55 -12.14
N ASN A 179 31.27 -9.90 -11.27
CA ASN A 179 30.61 -10.56 -10.14
C ASN A 179 29.30 -11.20 -10.64
N GLY A 180 29.29 -12.50 -10.73
CA GLY A 180 28.33 -13.38 -11.38
C GLY A 180 26.85 -13.23 -11.04
N PRO A 181 26.00 -14.11 -11.57
CA PRO A 181 24.58 -13.92 -11.80
C PRO A 181 23.78 -14.07 -10.52
N LEU A 182 23.71 -13.03 -9.74
CA LEU A 182 22.98 -13.04 -8.47
C LEU A 182 21.96 -11.93 -8.42
N VAL A 183 21.21 -11.57 -9.36
CA VAL A 183 20.18 -10.55 -9.10
C VAL A 183 19.15 -10.36 -10.22
N GLU A 184 18.91 -11.36 -11.04
CA GLU A 184 17.78 -11.24 -11.98
C GLU A 184 16.38 -11.39 -11.34
N ARG A 185 16.30 -11.74 -10.07
CA ARG A 185 15.01 -11.91 -9.36
C ARG A 185 14.60 -10.78 -8.42
N GLU A 186 15.48 -9.86 -8.10
CA GLU A 186 15.19 -8.75 -7.19
C GLU A 186 15.20 -7.40 -7.90
N VAL A 187 14.38 -7.24 -8.92
CA VAL A 187 14.10 -5.91 -9.45
C VAL A 187 13.16 -5.19 -8.48
N VAL A 188 13.76 -4.70 -7.46
CA VAL A 188 13.68 -3.35 -6.93
C VAL A 188 12.30 -2.74 -6.83
N ARG A 189 11.78 -2.76 -5.64
CA ARG A 189 10.61 -2.00 -5.21
C ARG A 189 10.96 -1.22 -3.98
N ALA A 190 10.96 0.10 -4.07
CA ALA A 190 10.79 0.91 -2.88
C ALA A 190 9.34 0.74 -2.43
N MET A 191 9.07 -0.29 -1.65
CA MET A 191 7.79 -0.50 -0.98
C MET A 191 7.98 -0.15 0.49
N MET A 192 7.16 0.75 0.98
CA MET A 192 7.12 1.09 2.39
C MET A 192 6.01 0.29 3.05
N LEU A 193 6.35 -0.47 4.07
CA LEU A 193 5.41 -1.27 4.86
C LEU A 193 5.15 -0.59 6.19
N LEU A 194 3.88 -0.35 6.49
CA LEU A 194 3.41 -0.12 7.84
C LEU A 194 2.70 -1.40 8.31
N ARG A 195 3.21 -2.02 9.37
CA ARG A 195 2.51 -3.11 10.05
C ARG A 195 1.73 -2.52 11.21
N ILE A 196 0.42 -2.42 11.09
CA ILE A 196 -0.46 -2.13 12.22
C ILE A 196 -0.76 -3.46 12.90
N ALA A 197 -0.19 -3.66 14.07
CA ALA A 197 -0.51 -4.80 14.89
C ALA A 197 -1.86 -4.57 15.56
N THR A 198 -2.94 -4.99 14.96
CA THR A 198 -4.20 -5.23 15.68
C THR A 198 -5.13 -4.02 15.84
N LEU A 199 -6.12 -3.89 14.97
CA LEU A 199 -7.38 -3.24 15.33
C LEU A 199 -8.16 -4.20 16.25
N ALA A 200 -8.26 -3.87 17.52
CA ALA A 200 -9.20 -4.54 18.40
C ALA A 200 -10.63 -4.21 17.94
N LYS A 201 -11.47 -5.22 17.74
CA LYS A 201 -12.88 -5.01 17.45
C LYS A 201 -13.52 -4.18 18.57
N GLY A 202 -13.83 -2.93 18.29
CA GLY A 202 -14.73 -2.12 19.09
C GLY A 202 -16.19 -2.32 18.71
N PHE A 203 -16.63 -3.58 18.54
CA PHE A 203 -18.04 -3.91 18.45
C PHE A 203 -18.50 -4.45 19.81
N SER A 204 -18.76 -3.58 20.75
CA SER A 204 -19.73 -3.83 21.83
C SER A 204 -21.01 -3.07 21.42
N GLY A 205 -21.96 -3.85 20.88
CA GLY A 205 -23.32 -3.44 20.58
C GLY A 205 -24.12 -3.14 21.80
#